data_8cc9b0cece7c0b6e4fbae153ad1a4511
#
_entry.id   8cc9b0cece7c0b6e4fbae153ad1a4511
#
_cell.length_a   1.000
_cell.length_b   1.000
_cell.length_c   1.000
_cell.angle_alpha   90.00
_cell.angle_beta   90.00
_cell.angle_gamma   90.00
#
_symmetry.space_group_name_H-M   'P 1'
#
loop_
_entity.id
_entity.type
_entity.pdbx_description
1 polymer ?
#
loop_
_entity_poly.entity_id
_entity_poly.type
_entity_poly.pdbx_seq_one_letter_code
_entity_poly.pdbx_strand_id
1 'polypeptide(L)'
;MYPKTVIKPWGKEIWLELNDRYCYKRIYINAGTRTSFQYHEKKQETNYIIEGEAEVWLENETGEIAKRKMGVNDFFNVIPPRKHRVIAITDLILQEVSTPEVDDVIRIEDDAARPSGRIAAEHKN
;
A
#
# COMPACT_ATOMS: atom_id res chain seq x y z
N MET A 1 -17.22 9.75 -6.75
CA MET A 1 -17.90 8.67 -7.51
C MET A 1 -16.95 7.53 -7.78
N TYR A 2 -17.37 6.33 -7.54
CA TYR A 2 -16.54 5.16 -7.73
C TYR A 2 -17.08 4.29 -8.85
N PRO A 3 -16.21 3.55 -9.58
CA PRO A 3 -14.79 3.46 -9.36
C PRO A 3 -14.04 4.73 -9.75
N LYS A 4 -12.87 4.91 -9.17
CA LYS A 4 -12.01 6.07 -9.40
C LYS A 4 -10.57 5.58 -9.57
N THR A 5 -9.84 6.12 -10.55
CA THR A 5 -8.43 5.77 -10.77
C THR A 5 -7.52 6.85 -10.18
N VAL A 6 -6.55 6.43 -9.41
CA VAL A 6 -5.53 7.30 -8.82
C VAL A 6 -4.16 6.86 -9.35
N ILE A 7 -3.46 7.78 -10.02
CA ILE A 7 -2.13 7.50 -10.57
C ILE A 7 -1.08 7.66 -9.47
N LYS A 8 -0.17 6.71 -9.41
CA LYS A 8 0.94 6.69 -8.46
C LYS A 8 2.26 6.60 -9.22
N PRO A 9 3.41 6.99 -8.59
CA PRO A 9 4.72 6.86 -9.25
C PRO A 9 5.05 5.44 -9.69
N TRP A 10 4.56 4.43 -8.97
CA TRP A 10 4.83 3.02 -9.19
C TRP A 10 3.74 2.29 -10.00
N GLY A 11 2.66 2.97 -10.37
CA GLY A 11 1.56 2.36 -11.12
C GLY A 11 0.25 3.10 -10.89
N LYS A 12 -0.78 2.39 -10.47
CA LYS A 12 -2.09 3.01 -10.23
C LYS A 12 -2.89 2.24 -9.21
N GLU A 13 -3.88 2.92 -8.64
CA GLU A 13 -4.91 2.30 -7.81
C GLU A 13 -6.27 2.54 -8.46
N ILE A 14 -7.09 1.51 -8.48
CA ILE A 14 -8.51 1.65 -8.81
C ILE A 14 -9.27 1.51 -7.50
N TRP A 15 -9.88 2.61 -7.07
CA TRP A 15 -10.71 2.63 -5.88
C TRP A 15 -12.11 2.16 -6.26
N LEU A 16 -12.45 0.96 -5.84
CA LEU A 16 -13.74 0.35 -6.16
C LEU A 16 -14.84 0.89 -5.27
N GLU A 17 -14.51 1.17 -4.02
CA GLU A 17 -15.43 1.77 -3.07
C GLU A 17 -14.66 2.51 -1.97
N LEU A 18 -15.21 3.63 -1.54
CA LEU A 18 -14.81 4.32 -0.31
C LEU A 18 -16.06 4.88 0.35
N ASN A 19 -16.29 4.50 1.58
CA ASN A 19 -17.41 4.99 2.39
C ASN A 19 -16.93 5.20 3.83
N ASP A 20 -17.83 5.46 4.75
CA ASP A 20 -17.48 5.75 6.14
C ASP A 20 -16.99 4.53 6.93
N ARG A 21 -17.02 3.34 6.34
CA ARG A 21 -16.65 2.10 7.02
C ARG A 21 -15.44 1.40 6.45
N TYR A 22 -15.26 1.46 5.11
CA TYR A 22 -14.15 0.76 4.46
C TYR A 22 -13.74 1.42 3.16
N CYS A 23 -12.54 1.04 2.71
CA CYS A 23 -12.05 1.33 1.36
C CYS A 23 -11.66 0.02 0.70
N TYR A 24 -12.03 -0.15 -0.57
CA TYR A 24 -11.71 -1.34 -1.35
C TYR A 24 -11.03 -0.93 -2.64
N LYS A 25 -9.79 -1.40 -2.83
CA LYS A 25 -8.94 -1.00 -3.96
C LYS A 25 -8.40 -2.21 -4.69
N ARG A 26 -8.17 -2.02 -5.99
CA ARG A 26 -7.27 -2.88 -6.75
C ARG A 26 -6.04 -2.05 -7.12
N ILE A 27 -4.86 -2.57 -6.78
CA ILE A 27 -3.60 -1.84 -6.88
C ILE A 27 -2.72 -2.52 -7.91
N TYR A 28 -2.23 -1.75 -8.90
CA TYR A 28 -1.34 -2.21 -9.95
C TYR A 28 0.03 -1.59 -9.73
N ILE A 29 1.05 -2.44 -9.51
CA ILE A 29 2.43 -1.99 -9.31
C ILE A 29 3.28 -2.54 -10.44
N ASN A 30 3.94 -1.65 -11.19
CA ASN A 30 4.75 -2.05 -12.33
C ASN A 30 6.00 -2.78 -11.88
N ALA A 31 6.40 -3.82 -12.64
CA ALA A 31 7.62 -4.58 -12.37
C ALA A 31 8.82 -3.66 -12.14
N GLY A 32 9.62 -3.95 -11.12
CA GLY A 32 10.82 -3.18 -10.80
C GLY A 32 10.56 -1.87 -10.05
N THR A 33 9.31 -1.57 -9.71
CA THR A 33 8.97 -0.39 -8.89
C THR A 33 8.51 -0.81 -7.50
N ARG A 34 8.37 0.16 -6.62
CA ARG A 34 7.98 -0.09 -5.24
C ARG A 34 7.21 1.07 -4.64
N THR A 35 6.38 0.77 -3.66
CA THR A 35 5.69 1.79 -2.86
C THR A 35 6.70 2.51 -1.96
N SER A 36 6.31 3.65 -1.40
CA SER A 36 7.12 4.27 -0.35
C SER A 36 7.22 3.33 0.85
N PHE A 37 8.30 3.48 1.61
CA PHE A 37 8.41 2.87 2.93
C PHE A 37 7.66 3.77 3.91
N GLN A 38 6.59 3.25 4.51
CA GLN A 38 5.60 4.07 5.19
C GLN A 38 4.91 3.34 6.33
N TYR A 39 4.16 4.10 7.14
CA TYR A 39 3.25 3.53 8.13
C TYR A 39 2.00 4.40 8.25
N HIS A 40 1.00 3.88 8.93
CA HIS A 40 -0.27 4.57 9.21
C HIS A 40 -0.45 4.65 10.72
N GLU A 41 -1.13 5.68 11.19
CA GLU A 41 -1.46 5.82 12.62
C GLU A 41 -2.81 5.20 12.96
N LYS A 42 -3.74 5.21 12.02
CA LYS A 42 -5.13 4.73 12.23
C LYS A 42 -5.56 3.69 11.22
N LYS A 43 -5.13 3.84 9.95
CA LYS A 43 -5.56 2.96 8.86
C LYS A 43 -5.05 1.55 9.08
N GLN A 44 -5.97 0.61 9.01
CA GLN A 44 -5.68 -0.82 9.04
C GLN A 44 -6.07 -1.41 7.69
N GLU A 45 -5.22 -2.28 7.15
CA GLU A 45 -5.45 -2.84 5.82
C GLU A 45 -5.07 -4.32 5.74
N THR A 46 -5.70 -5.02 4.79
CA THR A 46 -5.33 -6.36 4.37
C THR A 46 -5.14 -6.33 2.87
N ASN A 47 -4.02 -6.89 2.40
CA ASN A 47 -3.65 -6.95 1.00
C ASN A 47 -3.55 -8.41 0.57
N TYR A 48 -4.15 -8.71 -0.59
CA TYR A 48 -4.15 -10.05 -1.19
C TYR A 48 -3.53 -9.96 -2.58
N ILE A 49 -2.59 -10.87 -2.90
CA ILE A 49 -1.92 -10.88 -4.20
C ILE A 49 -2.75 -11.70 -5.18
N ILE A 50 -3.25 -11.02 -6.23
CA ILE A 50 -4.03 -11.65 -7.30
C ILE A 50 -3.11 -12.15 -8.41
N GLU A 51 -2.06 -11.37 -8.74
CA GLU A 51 -1.16 -11.65 -9.84
C GLU A 51 0.23 -11.13 -9.54
N GLY A 52 1.26 -11.87 -9.96
CA GLY A 52 2.64 -11.46 -9.87
C GLY A 52 3.35 -11.90 -8.60
N GLU A 53 4.59 -11.45 -8.49
CA GLU A 53 5.48 -11.72 -7.35
C GLU A 53 5.99 -10.43 -6.76
N ALA A 54 6.12 -10.40 -5.43
CA ALA A 54 6.55 -9.23 -4.68
C ALA A 54 7.54 -9.60 -3.59
N GLU A 55 8.37 -8.62 -3.21
CA GLU A 55 9.06 -8.63 -1.93
C GLU A 55 8.29 -7.67 -1.02
N VAL A 56 7.77 -8.17 0.08
CA VAL A 56 6.98 -7.39 1.03
C VAL A 56 7.81 -7.16 2.30
N TRP A 57 7.95 -5.90 2.67
CA TRP A 57 8.63 -5.49 3.89
C TRP A 57 7.58 -5.22 4.95
N LEU A 58 7.69 -5.88 6.08
CA LEU A 58 6.77 -5.72 7.20
C LEU A 58 7.54 -5.65 8.50
N GLU A 59 7.27 -4.63 9.29
CA GLU A 59 7.82 -4.52 10.63
C GLU A 59 7.22 -5.62 11.52
N ASN A 60 8.07 -6.35 12.22
CA ASN A 60 7.64 -7.39 13.15
C ASN A 60 7.48 -6.81 14.57
N GLU A 61 7.11 -7.66 15.52
CA GLU A 61 6.84 -7.24 16.90
C GLU A 61 8.06 -6.68 17.62
N THR A 62 9.28 -7.02 17.17
CA THR A 62 10.53 -6.53 17.76
C THR A 62 11.01 -5.22 17.12
N GLY A 63 10.28 -4.69 16.14
CA GLY A 63 10.66 -3.49 15.41
C GLY A 63 11.59 -3.74 14.23
N GLU A 64 11.93 -4.98 13.95
CA GLU A 64 12.75 -5.34 12.78
C GLU A 64 11.89 -5.44 11.53
N ILE A 65 12.49 -5.14 10.38
CA ILE A 65 11.81 -5.23 9.09
C ILE A 65 12.07 -6.62 8.50
N ALA A 66 11.01 -7.43 8.46
CA ALA A 66 11.05 -8.72 7.80
C ALA A 66 10.78 -8.52 6.31
N LYS A 67 11.60 -9.11 5.46
CA LYS A 67 11.47 -9.05 3.99
C LYS A 67 11.09 -10.43 3.49
N ARG A 68 9.92 -10.54 2.87
CA ARG A 68 9.39 -11.82 2.42
C ARG A 68 9.04 -11.79 0.95
N LYS A 69 9.40 -12.83 0.23
CA LYS A 69 8.90 -13.04 -1.12
C LYS A 69 7.50 -13.61 -1.03
N MET A 70 6.55 -12.98 -1.73
CA MET A 70 5.15 -13.39 -1.77
C MET A 70 4.69 -13.49 -3.22
N GLY A 71 3.72 -14.35 -3.47
CA GLY A 71 3.13 -14.58 -4.79
C GLY A 71 1.63 -14.73 -4.72
N VAL A 72 1.04 -15.23 -5.82
CA VAL A 72 -0.40 -15.39 -5.96
C VAL A 72 -0.98 -16.18 -4.79
N ASN A 73 -2.07 -15.69 -4.23
CA ASN A 73 -2.79 -16.20 -3.06
C ASN A 73 -2.13 -15.92 -1.71
N ASP A 74 -0.98 -15.30 -1.68
CA ASP A 74 -0.42 -14.79 -0.42
C ASP A 74 -1.12 -13.50 -0.02
N PHE A 75 -1.14 -13.23 1.28
CA PHE A 75 -1.72 -12.02 1.81
C PHE A 75 -0.92 -11.52 3.02
N PHE A 76 -1.12 -10.26 3.36
CA PHE A 76 -0.51 -9.68 4.55
C PHE A 76 -1.41 -8.59 5.15
N ASN A 77 -1.30 -8.44 6.45
CA ASN A 77 -2.06 -7.44 7.22
C ASN A 77 -1.14 -6.33 7.68
N VAL A 78 -1.63 -5.11 7.62
CA VAL A 78 -0.94 -3.94 8.14
C VAL A 78 -1.80 -3.32 9.22
N ILE A 79 -1.39 -3.54 10.47
CA ILE A 79 -2.03 -2.96 11.65
C ILE A 79 -1.19 -1.75 12.06
N PRO A 80 -1.78 -0.56 12.26
CA PRO A 80 -0.98 0.61 12.61
C PRO A 80 -0.27 0.43 13.97
N PRO A 81 0.95 0.93 14.14
CA PRO A 81 1.76 1.72 13.20
C PRO A 81 2.82 0.89 12.45
N ARG A 82 2.47 -0.26 11.95
CA ARG A 82 3.39 -1.20 11.30
C ARG A 82 4.02 -0.60 10.04
N LYS A 83 5.34 -0.48 10.01
CA LYS A 83 6.08 -0.01 8.83
C LYS A 83 6.04 -1.07 7.75
N HIS A 84 5.87 -0.64 6.50
CA HIS A 84 5.73 -1.58 5.39
C HIS A 84 6.09 -0.96 4.05
N ARG A 85 6.41 -1.82 3.09
CA ARG A 85 6.69 -1.48 1.69
C ARG A 85 6.42 -2.71 0.83
N VAL A 86 5.98 -2.48 -0.40
CA VAL A 86 5.80 -3.54 -1.40
C VAL A 86 6.69 -3.23 -2.58
N ILE A 87 7.50 -4.22 -2.98
CA ILE A 87 8.37 -4.15 -4.16
C ILE A 87 7.85 -5.16 -5.18
N ALA A 88 7.51 -4.70 -6.38
CA ALA A 88 7.04 -5.57 -7.44
C ALA A 88 8.25 -6.21 -8.14
N ILE A 89 8.38 -7.52 -8.04
CA ILE A 89 9.40 -8.29 -8.77
C ILE A 89 8.94 -8.44 -10.22
N THR A 90 7.69 -8.80 -10.43
CA THR A 90 7.00 -8.78 -11.72
C THR A 90 5.85 -7.80 -11.63
N ASP A 91 5.13 -7.55 -12.74
CA ASP A 91 3.91 -6.76 -12.68
C ASP A 91 2.98 -7.40 -11.63
N LEU A 92 2.48 -6.57 -10.73
CA LEU A 92 1.80 -7.03 -9.53
C LEU A 92 0.40 -6.45 -9.46
N ILE A 93 -0.56 -7.28 -9.08
CA ILE A 93 -1.92 -6.83 -8.79
C ILE A 93 -2.26 -7.24 -7.36
N LEU A 94 -2.56 -6.25 -6.54
CA LEU A 94 -3.02 -6.44 -5.16
C LEU A 94 -4.50 -6.09 -5.06
N GLN A 95 -5.16 -6.73 -4.15
CA GLN A 95 -6.50 -6.36 -3.73
C GLN A 95 -6.41 -5.92 -2.27
N GLU A 96 -6.78 -4.68 -2.01
CA GLU A 96 -6.68 -4.10 -0.67
C GLU A 96 -8.06 -3.75 -0.13
N VAL A 97 -8.35 -4.23 1.07
CA VAL A 97 -9.45 -3.72 1.86
C VAL A 97 -8.88 -3.00 3.08
N SER A 98 -9.39 -1.84 3.40
CA SER A 98 -8.90 -1.06 4.54
C SER A 98 -10.02 -0.32 5.25
N THR A 99 -9.68 0.21 6.44
CA THR A 99 -10.48 1.26 7.06
C THR A 99 -10.38 2.53 6.21
N PRO A 100 -11.30 3.50 6.37
CA PRO A 100 -11.43 4.58 5.38
C PRO A 100 -10.43 5.73 5.50
N GLU A 101 -9.43 5.67 6.39
CA GLU A 101 -8.45 6.74 6.58
C GLU A 101 -7.40 6.74 5.46
N VAL A 102 -7.83 7.01 4.22
CA VAL A 102 -7.00 6.87 3.02
C VAL A 102 -5.87 7.89 2.92
N ASP A 103 -5.97 9.02 3.64
CA ASP A 103 -4.94 10.05 3.67
C ASP A 103 -3.96 9.90 4.83
N ASP A 104 -4.14 8.88 5.66
CA ASP A 104 -3.30 8.61 6.82
C ASP A 104 -2.04 7.88 6.40
N VAL A 105 -1.08 8.62 5.85
CA VAL A 105 0.19 8.09 5.37
C VAL A 105 1.34 8.91 5.94
N ILE A 106 2.32 8.22 6.55
CA ILE A 106 3.57 8.83 6.98
C ILE A 106 4.69 8.15 6.23
N ARG A 107 5.34 8.88 5.30
CA ARG A 107 6.42 8.35 4.48
C ARG A 107 7.75 8.47 5.18
N ILE A 108 8.54 7.40 5.14
CA ILE A 108 9.91 7.35 5.66
C ILE A 108 10.89 7.49 4.49
N GLU A 109 10.66 6.72 3.40
CA GLU A 109 11.46 6.75 2.18
C GLU A 109 10.55 6.64 0.97
N ASP A 110 10.90 7.33 -0.10
CA ASP A 110 10.13 7.30 -1.33
C ASP A 110 11.03 7.49 -2.55
N ASP A 111 11.01 6.52 -3.48
CA ASP A 111 11.82 6.57 -4.70
C ASP A 111 11.43 7.74 -5.62
N ALA A 112 10.19 8.21 -5.54
CA ALA A 112 9.70 9.35 -6.31
C ALA A 112 10.04 10.68 -5.64
N ALA A 113 10.80 10.67 -4.53
CA ALA A 113 11.19 11.86 -3.76
C ALA A 113 10.01 12.71 -3.28
N ARG A 114 8.85 12.11 -3.07
CA ARG A 114 7.74 12.80 -2.41
C ARG A 114 8.12 13.11 -0.97
N PRO A 115 7.58 14.19 -0.38
CA PRO A 115 7.97 14.59 0.97
C PRO A 115 7.83 13.45 1.99
N SER A 116 8.79 13.40 2.93
CA SER A 116 8.72 12.50 4.08
C SER A 116 7.73 13.03 5.11
N GLY A 117 7.31 12.15 6.00
CA GLY A 117 6.39 12.49 7.08
C GLY A 117 4.93 12.44 6.63
N ARG A 118 4.07 13.09 7.40
CA ARG A 118 2.63 13.07 7.15
C ARG A 118 2.26 13.98 5.98
N ILE A 119 1.46 13.45 5.08
CA ILE A 119 0.96 14.19 3.93
C ILE A 119 -0.53 14.46 4.14
N ALA A 120 -0.85 15.68 4.57
CA ALA A 120 -2.23 16.04 4.92
C ALA A 120 -3.22 15.95 3.76
N ALA A 121 -2.74 16.04 2.53
CA ALA A 121 -3.58 16.05 1.34
C ALA A 121 -3.21 14.94 0.35
N GLU A 122 -2.87 13.76 0.85
CA GLU A 122 -2.38 12.64 0.03
C GLU A 122 -3.27 12.33 -1.18
N HIS A 123 -4.58 12.37 -1.03
CA HIS A 123 -5.53 12.03 -2.09
C HIS A 123 -6.51 13.15 -2.41
N LYS A 124 -6.14 14.38 -2.12
CA LYS A 124 -6.93 15.53 -2.57
C LYS A 124 -6.53 15.94 -3.97
N ASN A 125 -7.50 16.31 -4.74
CA ASN A 125 -7.29 16.80 -6.11
C ASN A 125 -7.27 18.30 -6.14
#